data_888ae1b066140b48eb24920ca60fec71
#
_entry.id   888ae1b066140b48eb24920ca60fec71
#
_cell.length_a   1.000
_cell.length_b   1.000
_cell.length_c   1.000
_cell.angle_alpha   90.00
_cell.angle_beta   90.00
_cell.angle_gamma   90.00
#
_symmetry.space_group_name_H-M   'P 1'
#
loop_
_entity.id
_entity.type
_entity.pdbx_description
1 polymer ?
#
loop_
_entity_poly.entity_id
_entity_poly.type
_entity_poly.pdbx_seq_one_letter_code
_entity_poly.pdbx_strand_id
1 'polypeptide(L)'
;LFVDIHSRHTPSEKIYLSKRKKEKDLSILLLLDVSLSSDGYAAGNRVIDVEKQVSILFGEILNEFNIDFSIDCFYSKTRNHSSYITIKDFDEDWNNAKFKVGAVEPSGYTRIGAALRHSGAMLDRRDTKNKWVILISDGKPNDYDKYEGKYGVNDVKQALRELNERNINSYALAIEAQAKYYLPQMFGQNHYQILTTPVELLQSLVQLYE
;
A
#
# COMPACT_ATOMS: atom_id res chain seq x y z
N LEU A 1 22.90 38.05 -15.60
CA LEU A 1 24.34 37.80 -15.74
C LEU A 1 24.96 38.72 -16.80
N PHE A 2 24.42 38.75 -18.01
CA PHE A 2 24.96 39.58 -19.08
C PHE A 2 24.86 41.08 -18.75
N VAL A 3 23.74 41.53 -18.15
CA VAL A 3 23.49 42.89 -17.69
C VAL A 3 24.41 43.26 -16.53
N ASP A 4 24.65 42.34 -15.58
CA ASP A 4 25.50 42.57 -14.42
C ASP A 4 26.99 42.75 -14.80
N ILE A 5 27.47 41.98 -15.79
CA ILE A 5 28.84 42.13 -16.30
C ILE A 5 29.05 43.51 -16.95
N HIS A 6 28.07 43.99 -17.73
CA HIS A 6 28.17 45.31 -18.40
C HIS A 6 27.97 46.49 -17.47
N SER A 7 27.22 46.31 -16.37
CA SER A 7 27.02 47.33 -15.35
C SER A 7 28.13 47.40 -14.27
N ARG A 8 29.16 46.52 -14.37
CA ARG A 8 30.25 46.38 -13.40
C ARG A 8 29.79 46.03 -11.98
N HIS A 9 28.61 45.41 -11.83
CA HIS A 9 28.17 44.84 -10.57
C HIS A 9 28.64 43.40 -10.47
N THR A 10 29.04 42.99 -9.27
CA THR A 10 29.39 41.58 -9.00
C THR A 10 28.17 40.71 -9.24
N PRO A 11 28.21 39.74 -10.17
CA PRO A 11 27.07 38.85 -10.42
C PRO A 11 26.63 38.16 -9.16
N SER A 12 25.34 38.12 -8.92
CA SER A 12 24.79 37.36 -7.80
C SER A 12 25.07 35.86 -7.97
N GLU A 13 25.73 35.24 -7.02
CA GLU A 13 25.98 33.78 -7.01
C GLU A 13 24.68 32.96 -6.94
N LYS A 14 23.54 33.61 -6.66
CA LYS A 14 22.22 32.96 -6.56
C LYS A 14 21.41 32.98 -7.85
N ILE A 15 22.03 32.75 -8.99
CA ILE A 15 21.40 32.96 -10.30
C ILE A 15 20.29 31.96 -10.63
N TYR A 16 20.25 30.77 -10.06
CA TYR A 16 19.18 29.81 -10.22
C TYR A 16 19.10 28.85 -9.03
N LEU A 17 18.41 29.20 -7.99
CA LEU A 17 17.84 28.24 -7.05
C LEU A 17 16.46 27.81 -7.56
N SER A 18 16.40 27.00 -8.61
CA SER A 18 15.21 26.22 -8.88
C SER A 18 15.19 25.09 -7.84
N LYS A 19 14.28 25.17 -6.88
CA LYS A 19 13.87 23.99 -6.12
C LYS A 19 13.17 23.03 -7.10
N ARG A 20 13.94 22.25 -7.86
CA ARG A 20 13.37 21.06 -8.49
C ARG A 20 12.91 20.19 -7.31
N LYS A 21 11.59 20.02 -7.15
CA LYS A 21 11.06 18.91 -6.37
C LYS A 21 11.68 17.65 -6.98
N LYS A 22 12.65 17.04 -6.30
CA LYS A 22 13.24 15.79 -6.74
C LYS A 22 12.11 14.77 -6.57
N GLU A 23 11.58 14.27 -7.66
CA GLU A 23 10.66 13.14 -7.61
C GLU A 23 11.35 12.05 -6.81
N LYS A 24 10.69 11.55 -5.78
CA LYS A 24 11.25 10.47 -4.98
C LYS A 24 11.22 9.22 -5.84
N ASP A 25 12.33 8.52 -5.90
CA ASP A 25 12.49 7.27 -6.64
C ASP A 25 11.84 6.11 -5.87
N LEU A 26 10.53 6.26 -5.61
CA LEU A 26 9.72 5.38 -4.77
C LEU A 26 8.29 5.32 -5.30
N SER A 27 7.77 4.11 -5.55
CA SER A 27 6.36 3.85 -5.82
C SER A 27 5.79 2.91 -4.77
N ILE A 28 4.63 3.26 -4.25
CA ILE A 28 3.92 2.48 -3.23
C ILE A 28 2.53 2.09 -3.73
N LEU A 29 2.20 0.82 -3.63
CA LEU A 29 0.86 0.30 -3.88
C LEU A 29 0.25 -0.14 -2.55
N LEU A 30 -0.83 0.53 -2.14
CA LEU A 30 -1.65 0.11 -1.00
C LEU A 30 -2.68 -0.89 -1.49
N LEU A 31 -2.66 -2.08 -0.94
CA LEU A 31 -3.56 -3.17 -1.30
C LEU A 31 -4.49 -3.49 -0.13
N LEU A 32 -5.78 -3.16 -0.27
CA LEU A 32 -6.80 -3.38 0.75
C LEU A 32 -7.50 -4.71 0.54
N ASP A 33 -7.59 -5.49 1.61
CA ASP A 33 -8.41 -6.68 1.67
C ASP A 33 -9.85 -6.29 2.07
N VAL A 34 -10.75 -6.27 1.10
CA VAL A 34 -12.15 -5.92 1.34
C VAL A 34 -13.05 -7.15 1.37
N SER A 35 -12.56 -8.23 1.95
CA SER A 35 -13.35 -9.45 2.15
C SER A 35 -14.46 -9.25 3.19
N LEU A 36 -15.40 -10.20 3.27
CA LEU A 36 -16.52 -10.13 4.21
C LEU A 36 -16.09 -10.15 5.69
N SER A 37 -14.88 -10.61 6.01
CA SER A 37 -14.33 -10.53 7.36
C SER A 37 -14.16 -9.08 7.82
N SER A 38 -13.85 -8.15 6.90
CA SER A 38 -13.72 -6.73 7.20
C SER A 38 -15.03 -6.06 7.64
N ASP A 39 -16.18 -6.74 7.49
CA ASP A 39 -17.47 -6.29 8.07
C ASP A 39 -17.56 -6.53 9.59
N GLY A 40 -16.63 -7.30 10.15
CA GLY A 40 -16.51 -7.57 11.57
C GLY A 40 -16.06 -6.35 12.36
N TYR A 41 -16.05 -6.53 13.71
CA TYR A 41 -15.61 -5.49 14.65
C TYR A 41 -14.33 -5.91 15.37
N ALA A 42 -13.35 -5.01 15.40
CA ALA A 42 -12.13 -5.14 16.16
C ALA A 42 -11.96 -3.91 17.06
N ALA A 43 -11.72 -4.13 18.37
CA ALA A 43 -11.57 -3.06 19.37
C ALA A 43 -12.73 -2.02 19.36
N GLY A 44 -13.95 -2.47 19.05
CA GLY A 44 -15.14 -1.61 19.03
C GLY A 44 -15.38 -0.83 17.73
N ASN A 45 -14.49 -0.95 16.73
CA ASN A 45 -14.63 -0.33 15.43
C ASN A 45 -14.87 -1.38 14.35
N ARG A 46 -15.66 -1.05 13.33
CA ARG A 46 -15.82 -1.89 12.15
C ARG A 46 -14.51 -1.89 11.36
N VAL A 47 -13.98 -3.06 11.05
CA VAL A 47 -12.64 -3.22 10.45
C VAL A 47 -12.51 -2.45 9.15
N ILE A 48 -13.48 -2.57 8.23
CA ILE A 48 -13.44 -1.85 6.95
C ILE A 48 -13.37 -0.33 7.14
N ASP A 49 -14.00 0.22 8.17
CA ASP A 49 -13.94 1.67 8.43
C ASP A 49 -12.54 2.09 8.89
N VAL A 50 -11.86 1.24 9.67
CA VAL A 50 -10.47 1.45 10.05
C VAL A 50 -9.56 1.34 8.84
N GLU A 51 -9.75 0.36 7.97
CA GLU A 51 -8.99 0.20 6.71
C GLU A 51 -9.13 1.43 5.81
N LYS A 52 -10.36 1.95 5.65
CA LYS A 52 -10.63 3.19 4.91
C LYS A 52 -9.91 4.39 5.52
N GLN A 53 -9.98 4.56 6.84
CA GLN A 53 -9.31 5.65 7.56
C GLN A 53 -7.78 5.57 7.40
N VAL A 54 -7.21 4.39 7.57
CA VAL A 54 -5.79 4.11 7.38
C VAL A 54 -5.37 4.46 5.95
N SER A 55 -6.16 4.04 4.96
CA SER A 55 -5.87 4.30 3.54
C SER A 55 -5.92 5.78 3.18
N ILE A 56 -6.90 6.52 3.73
CA ILE A 56 -7.00 7.98 3.53
C ILE A 56 -5.80 8.67 4.17
N LEU A 57 -5.45 8.30 5.40
CA LEU A 57 -4.29 8.89 6.09
C LEU A 57 -2.99 8.64 5.32
N PHE A 58 -2.80 7.42 4.82
CA PHE A 58 -1.66 7.08 3.95
C PHE A 58 -1.65 7.94 2.69
N GLY A 59 -2.79 8.03 2.01
CA GLY A 59 -2.92 8.81 0.79
C GLY A 59 -2.60 10.29 1.00
N GLU A 60 -3.07 10.90 2.09
CA GLU A 60 -2.74 12.30 2.42
C GLU A 60 -1.23 12.47 2.63
N ILE A 61 -0.60 11.57 3.39
CA ILE A 61 0.85 11.62 3.66
C ILE A 61 1.65 11.42 2.37
N LEU A 62 1.34 10.39 1.59
CA LEU A 62 2.06 10.11 0.34
C LEU A 62 1.92 11.26 -0.67
N ASN A 63 0.74 11.85 -0.76
CA ASN A 63 0.47 13.01 -1.60
C ASN A 63 1.25 14.24 -1.14
N GLU A 64 1.28 14.53 0.16
CA GLU A 64 2.04 15.66 0.71
C GLU A 64 3.54 15.53 0.42
N PHE A 65 4.08 14.32 0.56
CA PHE A 65 5.48 14.03 0.25
C PHE A 65 5.77 13.84 -1.24
N ASN A 66 4.77 13.97 -2.11
CA ASN A 66 4.88 13.79 -3.55
C ASN A 66 5.51 12.42 -3.92
N ILE A 67 5.03 11.36 -3.25
CA ILE A 67 5.39 9.97 -3.54
C ILE A 67 4.40 9.43 -4.56
N ASP A 68 4.91 8.66 -5.53
CA ASP A 68 4.09 7.96 -6.52
C ASP A 68 3.35 6.79 -5.85
N PHE A 69 2.01 6.78 -5.90
CA PHE A 69 1.23 5.73 -5.24
C PHE A 69 -0.10 5.41 -5.91
N SER A 70 -0.52 4.15 -5.73
CA SER A 70 -1.88 3.70 -6.02
C SER A 70 -2.56 3.14 -4.77
N ILE A 71 -3.88 3.09 -4.79
CA ILE A 71 -4.71 2.42 -3.79
C ILE A 71 -5.63 1.47 -4.52
N ASP A 72 -5.48 0.19 -4.25
CA ASP A 72 -6.25 -0.88 -4.86
C ASP A 72 -6.93 -1.72 -3.78
N CYS A 73 -8.02 -2.38 -4.13
CA CYS A 73 -8.65 -3.34 -3.23
C CYS A 73 -8.95 -4.66 -3.94
N PHE A 74 -9.08 -5.71 -3.16
CA PHE A 74 -9.37 -7.03 -3.69
C PHE A 74 -10.31 -7.83 -2.79
N TYR A 75 -11.03 -8.72 -3.41
CA TYR A 75 -11.75 -9.82 -2.79
C TYR A 75 -11.83 -11.00 -3.75
N SER A 76 -12.18 -12.18 -3.27
CA SER A 76 -12.33 -13.36 -4.11
C SER A 76 -13.64 -14.09 -3.84
N LYS A 77 -14.04 -14.98 -4.75
CA LYS A 77 -15.15 -15.91 -4.57
C LYS A 77 -14.72 -17.37 -4.74
N THR A 78 -13.72 -17.59 -5.58
CA THR A 78 -13.06 -18.89 -5.83
C THR A 78 -11.72 -18.63 -6.51
N ARG A 79 -10.93 -19.68 -6.75
CA ARG A 79 -9.70 -19.59 -7.56
C ARG A 79 -9.90 -19.03 -8.98
N ASN A 80 -11.10 -19.12 -9.52
CA ASN A 80 -11.43 -18.66 -10.87
C ASN A 80 -12.03 -17.24 -10.89
N HIS A 81 -12.37 -16.69 -9.74
CA HIS A 81 -13.04 -15.40 -9.61
C HIS A 81 -12.41 -14.59 -8.47
N SER A 82 -11.38 -13.85 -8.80
CA SER A 82 -10.79 -12.84 -7.93
C SER A 82 -11.05 -11.47 -8.54
N SER A 83 -11.60 -10.57 -7.76
CA SER A 83 -11.83 -9.18 -8.13
C SER A 83 -10.67 -8.34 -7.62
N TYR A 84 -10.15 -7.49 -8.50
CA TYR A 84 -9.12 -6.51 -8.19
C TYR A 84 -9.62 -5.16 -8.72
N ILE A 85 -9.70 -4.17 -7.88
CA ILE A 85 -10.32 -2.87 -8.18
C ILE A 85 -9.35 -1.76 -7.83
N THR A 86 -8.99 -0.95 -8.81
CA THR A 86 -8.19 0.24 -8.58
C THR A 86 -9.09 1.37 -8.10
N ILE A 87 -8.87 1.84 -6.87
CA ILE A 87 -9.56 2.97 -6.25
C ILE A 87 -8.90 4.27 -6.70
N LYS A 88 -7.57 4.33 -6.62
CA LYS A 88 -6.73 5.42 -7.13
C LYS A 88 -5.59 4.85 -7.96
N ASP A 89 -5.56 5.18 -9.23
CA ASP A 89 -4.43 4.85 -10.11
C ASP A 89 -3.20 5.72 -9.77
N PHE A 90 -1.99 5.24 -10.10
CA PHE A 90 -0.74 5.99 -9.95
C PHE A 90 -0.82 7.38 -10.61
N ASP A 91 -1.38 7.45 -11.81
CA ASP A 91 -1.46 8.68 -12.61
C ASP A 91 -2.69 9.54 -12.29
N GLU A 92 -3.51 9.16 -11.31
CA GLU A 92 -4.70 9.89 -10.88
C GLU A 92 -4.38 10.87 -9.74
N ASP A 93 -4.98 12.06 -9.77
CA ASP A 93 -4.85 13.04 -8.69
C ASP A 93 -5.56 12.59 -7.41
N TRP A 94 -4.86 12.66 -6.28
CA TRP A 94 -5.37 12.21 -4.98
C TRP A 94 -6.61 12.96 -4.52
N ASN A 95 -6.65 14.27 -4.72
CA ASN A 95 -7.77 15.08 -4.24
C ASN A 95 -9.09 14.71 -4.91
N ASN A 96 -9.02 14.17 -6.13
CA ASN A 96 -10.17 13.66 -6.86
C ASN A 96 -10.49 12.20 -6.48
N ALA A 97 -9.45 11.38 -6.25
CA ALA A 97 -9.61 9.95 -6.01
C ALA A 97 -10.03 9.59 -4.58
N LYS A 98 -9.61 10.35 -3.57
CA LYS A 98 -9.82 10.01 -2.15
C LYS A 98 -11.26 9.73 -1.75
N PHE A 99 -12.23 10.36 -2.41
CA PHE A 99 -13.65 10.12 -2.13
C PHE A 99 -14.11 8.72 -2.54
N LYS A 100 -13.42 8.07 -3.48
CA LYS A 100 -13.72 6.69 -3.89
C LYS A 100 -13.43 5.68 -2.77
N VAL A 101 -12.49 5.96 -1.87
CA VAL A 101 -12.17 5.09 -0.72
C VAL A 101 -13.41 4.87 0.15
N GLY A 102 -14.21 5.91 0.34
CA GLY A 102 -15.44 5.82 1.13
C GLY A 102 -16.50 4.88 0.54
N ALA A 103 -16.52 4.70 -0.78
CA ALA A 103 -17.49 3.87 -1.49
C ALA A 103 -17.16 2.36 -1.49
N VAL A 104 -16.01 1.96 -0.96
CA VAL A 104 -15.61 0.55 -0.87
C VAL A 104 -16.47 -0.18 0.15
N GLU A 105 -17.00 -1.35 -0.23
CA GLU A 105 -17.81 -2.20 0.65
C GLU A 105 -17.26 -3.63 0.70
N PRO A 106 -17.36 -4.31 1.85
CA PRO A 106 -16.89 -5.69 2.01
C PRO A 106 -17.62 -6.65 1.08
N SER A 107 -16.85 -7.58 0.48
CA SER A 107 -17.39 -8.61 -0.39
C SER A 107 -16.48 -9.83 -0.47
N GLY A 108 -17.06 -11.03 -0.63
CA GLY A 108 -16.31 -12.25 -0.92
C GLY A 108 -15.34 -12.70 0.17
N TYR A 109 -14.25 -13.32 -0.26
CA TYR A 109 -13.23 -13.97 0.55
C TYR A 109 -11.84 -13.38 0.29
N THR A 110 -10.80 -13.92 0.97
CA THR A 110 -9.44 -13.37 1.04
C THR A 110 -8.43 -14.27 0.33
N ARG A 111 -8.20 -14.06 -0.98
CA ARG A 111 -7.15 -14.75 -1.75
C ARG A 111 -5.97 -13.81 -2.00
N ILE A 112 -5.13 -13.66 -0.99
CA ILE A 112 -4.04 -12.67 -0.94
C ILE A 112 -2.99 -12.92 -2.04
N GLY A 113 -2.58 -14.17 -2.28
CA GLY A 113 -1.49 -14.47 -3.21
C GLY A 113 -1.74 -13.99 -4.64
N ALA A 114 -2.97 -14.17 -5.14
CA ALA A 114 -3.35 -13.67 -6.47
C ALA A 114 -3.30 -12.15 -6.54
N ALA A 115 -3.81 -11.46 -5.51
CA ALA A 115 -3.80 -10.00 -5.43
C ALA A 115 -2.37 -9.43 -5.37
N LEU A 116 -1.48 -10.03 -4.58
CA LEU A 116 -0.07 -9.65 -4.50
C LEU A 116 0.64 -9.77 -5.87
N ARG A 117 0.43 -10.87 -6.59
CA ARG A 117 1.01 -11.04 -7.94
C ARG A 117 0.53 -9.97 -8.91
N HIS A 118 -0.77 -9.63 -8.85
CA HIS A 118 -1.33 -8.58 -9.69
C HIS A 118 -0.74 -7.20 -9.33
N SER A 119 -0.65 -6.89 -8.04
CA SER A 119 0.00 -5.66 -7.55
C SER A 119 1.45 -5.55 -8.02
N GLY A 120 2.20 -6.67 -8.01
CA GLY A 120 3.55 -6.73 -8.56
C GLY A 120 3.59 -6.37 -10.04
N ALA A 121 2.66 -6.88 -10.84
CA ALA A 121 2.57 -6.55 -12.26
C ALA A 121 2.22 -5.08 -12.53
N MET A 122 1.46 -4.44 -11.64
CA MET A 122 1.18 -3.00 -11.72
C MET A 122 2.44 -2.18 -11.40
N LEU A 123 3.16 -2.53 -10.33
CA LEU A 123 4.41 -1.86 -9.95
C LEU A 123 5.54 -2.05 -10.96
N ASP A 124 5.60 -3.17 -11.68
CA ASP A 124 6.60 -3.39 -12.72
C ASP A 124 6.53 -2.35 -13.85
N ARG A 125 5.36 -1.75 -14.06
CA ARG A 125 5.16 -0.68 -15.06
C ARG A 125 5.68 0.69 -14.63
N ARG A 126 6.10 0.84 -13.35
CA ARG A 126 6.66 2.10 -12.84
C ARG A 126 8.18 2.10 -13.00
N ASP A 127 8.74 3.25 -13.38
CA ASP A 127 10.18 3.41 -13.63
C ASP A 127 11.00 3.69 -12.35
N THR A 128 10.38 3.62 -11.18
CA THR A 128 11.05 3.85 -9.90
C THR A 128 11.89 2.64 -9.48
N LYS A 129 12.99 2.88 -8.76
CA LYS A 129 13.89 1.82 -8.26
C LYS A 129 13.36 1.15 -7.01
N ASN A 130 12.70 1.94 -6.14
CA ASN A 130 12.15 1.46 -4.89
C ASN A 130 10.66 1.24 -5.05
N LYS A 131 10.22 -0.01 -4.93
CA LYS A 131 8.83 -0.41 -5.12
C LYS A 131 8.33 -1.15 -3.90
N TRP A 132 7.15 -0.80 -3.43
CA TRP A 132 6.53 -1.40 -2.26
C TRP A 132 5.08 -1.77 -2.50
N VAL A 133 4.71 -2.98 -2.05
CA VAL A 133 3.32 -3.36 -1.81
C VAL A 133 3.08 -3.35 -0.30
N ILE A 134 2.10 -2.57 0.14
CA ILE A 134 1.66 -2.55 1.53
C ILE A 134 0.26 -3.15 1.58
N LEU A 135 0.16 -4.36 2.13
CA LEU A 135 -1.11 -5.05 2.34
C LEU A 135 -1.76 -4.53 3.62
N ILE A 136 -3.03 -4.13 3.54
CA ILE A 136 -3.88 -3.84 4.69
C ILE A 136 -4.95 -4.93 4.73
N SER A 137 -4.98 -5.74 5.80
CA SER A 137 -5.88 -6.88 5.91
C SER A 137 -6.22 -7.16 7.37
N ASP A 138 -7.44 -7.59 7.63
CA ASP A 138 -7.90 -8.08 8.92
C ASP A 138 -7.59 -9.55 9.12
N GLY A 139 -7.33 -10.27 8.02
CA GLY A 139 -7.57 -11.67 7.96
C GLY A 139 -6.44 -12.57 7.49
N LYS A 140 -6.65 -13.82 7.80
CA LYS A 140 -5.90 -14.95 7.24
C LYS A 140 -6.44 -15.30 5.85
N PRO A 141 -5.59 -15.86 4.96
CA PRO A 141 -6.04 -16.37 3.68
C PRO A 141 -7.20 -17.35 3.85
N ASN A 142 -8.31 -17.07 3.18
CA ASN A 142 -9.51 -17.89 3.20
C ASN A 142 -10.29 -17.75 1.88
N ASP A 143 -10.78 -18.85 1.31
CA ASP A 143 -11.69 -18.81 0.17
C ASP A 143 -12.59 -20.07 0.18
N TYR A 144 -13.69 -20.00 -0.53
CA TYR A 144 -14.72 -21.06 -0.62
C TYR A 144 -14.14 -22.42 -1.03
N ASP A 145 -13.11 -22.47 -1.86
CA ASP A 145 -12.46 -23.67 -2.36
C ASP A 145 -11.30 -24.18 -1.49
N LYS A 146 -11.40 -23.99 -0.17
CA LYS A 146 -10.41 -24.41 0.84
C LYS A 146 -9.02 -23.76 0.70
N TYR A 147 -9.02 -22.51 0.25
CA TYR A 147 -7.82 -21.68 0.27
C TYR A 147 -7.58 -21.18 1.71
N GLU A 148 -7.15 -22.09 2.58
CA GLU A 148 -6.94 -21.82 4.00
C GLU A 148 -5.75 -22.61 4.56
N GLY A 149 -5.39 -22.32 5.81
CA GLY A 149 -4.33 -23.03 6.54
C GLY A 149 -3.01 -23.01 5.78
N LYS A 150 -2.35 -24.16 5.71
CA LYS A 150 -1.03 -24.26 5.06
C LYS A 150 -1.03 -23.91 3.57
N TYR A 151 -2.11 -24.20 2.87
CA TYR A 151 -2.21 -23.90 1.44
C TYR A 151 -2.22 -22.38 1.19
N GLY A 152 -3.12 -21.66 1.84
CA GLY A 152 -3.20 -20.20 1.69
C GLY A 152 -1.91 -19.51 2.14
N VAL A 153 -1.35 -19.91 3.30
CA VAL A 153 -0.07 -19.36 3.80
C VAL A 153 1.08 -19.61 2.82
N ASN A 154 1.18 -20.80 2.24
CA ASN A 154 2.26 -21.12 1.30
C ASN A 154 2.11 -20.36 -0.03
N ASP A 155 0.89 -20.16 -0.52
CA ASP A 155 0.66 -19.35 -1.72
C ASP A 155 1.07 -17.89 -1.50
N VAL A 156 0.74 -17.31 -0.34
CA VAL A 156 1.19 -15.96 0.02
C VAL A 156 2.71 -15.88 0.10
N LYS A 157 3.37 -16.85 0.78
CA LYS A 157 4.83 -16.93 0.81
C LYS A 157 5.45 -16.97 -0.59
N GLN A 158 4.86 -17.75 -1.47
CA GLN A 158 5.36 -17.86 -2.85
C GLN A 158 5.18 -16.54 -3.59
N ALA A 159 4.00 -15.89 -3.48
CA ALA A 159 3.77 -14.58 -4.07
C ALA A 159 4.77 -13.53 -3.57
N LEU A 160 5.07 -13.52 -2.27
CA LEU A 160 6.06 -12.61 -1.68
C LEU A 160 7.50 -12.85 -2.20
N ARG A 161 7.88 -14.11 -2.42
CA ARG A 161 9.17 -14.45 -3.07
C ARG A 161 9.22 -13.93 -4.50
N GLU A 162 8.15 -14.13 -5.27
CA GLU A 162 8.02 -13.64 -6.64
C GLU A 162 8.11 -12.11 -6.71
N LEU A 163 7.55 -11.39 -5.74
CA LEU A 163 7.73 -9.93 -5.62
C LEU A 163 9.18 -9.56 -5.35
N ASN A 164 9.81 -10.23 -4.37
CA ASN A 164 11.19 -9.95 -4.00
C ASN A 164 12.18 -10.22 -5.16
N GLU A 165 11.95 -11.26 -5.96
CA GLU A 165 12.74 -11.55 -7.17
C GLU A 165 12.66 -10.43 -8.22
N ARG A 166 11.59 -9.61 -8.19
CA ARG A 166 11.40 -8.40 -9.00
C ARG A 166 11.87 -7.11 -8.31
N ASN A 167 12.56 -7.21 -7.17
CA ASN A 167 12.94 -6.08 -6.33
C ASN A 167 11.75 -5.24 -5.84
N ILE A 168 10.62 -5.88 -5.59
CA ILE A 168 9.43 -5.26 -4.99
C ILE A 168 9.37 -5.70 -3.53
N ASN A 169 9.49 -4.73 -2.63
CA ASN A 169 9.37 -4.95 -1.21
C ASN A 169 7.90 -5.14 -0.81
N SER A 170 7.68 -5.83 0.29
CA SER A 170 6.33 -6.07 0.80
C SER A 170 6.25 -5.85 2.30
N TYR A 171 5.14 -5.29 2.75
CA TYR A 171 4.84 -5.09 4.16
C TYR A 171 3.35 -5.35 4.42
N ALA A 172 3.00 -5.84 5.60
CA ALA A 172 1.62 -6.05 5.98
C ALA A 172 1.22 -5.21 7.18
N LEU A 173 0.08 -4.57 7.10
CA LEU A 173 -0.59 -3.88 8.20
C LEU A 173 -1.87 -4.64 8.52
N ALA A 174 -1.95 -5.20 9.72
CA ALA A 174 -3.13 -5.92 10.17
C ALA A 174 -3.89 -5.13 11.23
N ILE A 175 -5.20 -5.18 11.14
CA ILE A 175 -6.09 -4.46 12.05
C ILE A 175 -6.55 -5.37 13.20
N GLU A 176 -6.46 -6.68 13.03
CA GLU A 176 -6.90 -7.65 14.01
C GLU A 176 -5.74 -8.24 14.82
N ALA A 177 -5.90 -8.32 16.14
CA ALA A 177 -4.89 -8.88 17.05
C ALA A 177 -4.56 -10.36 16.76
N GLN A 178 -5.48 -11.12 16.16
CA GLN A 178 -5.25 -12.52 15.76
C GLN A 178 -4.24 -12.67 14.62
N ALA A 179 -3.97 -11.60 13.87
CA ALA A 179 -2.96 -11.57 12.81
C ALA A 179 -1.56 -12.00 13.27
N LYS A 180 -1.24 -11.84 14.56
CA LYS A 180 0.02 -12.32 15.17
C LYS A 180 0.29 -13.81 15.00
N TYR A 181 -0.72 -14.62 14.70
CA TYR A 181 -0.55 -16.07 14.55
C TYR A 181 -0.17 -16.49 13.13
N TYR A 182 -0.52 -15.72 12.10
CA TYR A 182 -0.29 -16.07 10.70
C TYR A 182 0.60 -15.10 9.93
N LEU A 183 0.60 -13.80 10.26
CA LEU A 183 1.46 -12.83 9.58
C LEU A 183 2.95 -13.17 9.66
N PRO A 184 3.52 -13.55 10.82
CA PRO A 184 4.92 -13.96 10.90
C PRO A 184 5.24 -15.14 10.00
N GLN A 185 4.27 -16.03 9.80
CA GLN A 185 4.43 -17.19 8.92
C GLN A 185 4.46 -16.80 7.44
N MET A 186 3.72 -15.75 7.03
CA MET A 186 3.66 -15.28 5.66
C MET A 186 4.77 -14.28 5.34
N PHE A 187 4.85 -13.20 6.10
CA PHE A 187 5.72 -12.05 5.85
C PHE A 187 7.08 -12.11 6.55
N GLY A 188 7.26 -12.98 7.56
CA GLY A 188 8.45 -12.98 8.41
C GLY A 188 8.34 -11.96 9.55
N GLN A 189 9.33 -11.96 10.45
CA GLN A 189 9.26 -11.25 11.74
C GLN A 189 9.24 -9.71 11.61
N ASN A 190 9.86 -9.15 10.57
CA ASN A 190 10.10 -7.71 10.47
C ASN A 190 9.32 -7.02 9.33
N HIS A 191 8.39 -7.74 8.68
CA HIS A 191 7.68 -7.22 7.50
C HIS A 191 6.17 -7.11 7.74
N TYR A 192 5.76 -6.96 8.98
CA TYR A 192 4.37 -6.71 9.33
C TYR A 192 4.25 -5.90 10.62
N GLN A 193 3.10 -5.26 10.79
CA GLN A 193 2.69 -4.61 12.04
C GLN A 193 1.20 -4.84 12.28
N ILE A 194 0.83 -4.94 13.55
CA ILE A 194 -0.56 -5.00 13.98
C ILE A 194 -0.93 -3.62 14.49
N LEU A 195 -1.95 -3.03 13.90
CA LEU A 195 -2.48 -1.73 14.26
C LEU A 195 -3.71 -1.93 15.14
N THR A 196 -3.71 -1.37 16.33
CA THR A 196 -4.90 -1.34 17.20
C THR A 196 -5.67 -0.04 17.02
N THR A 197 -5.01 0.99 16.53
CA THR A 197 -5.61 2.30 16.22
C THR A 197 -5.01 2.89 14.93
N PRO A 198 -5.77 3.73 14.19
CA PRO A 198 -5.23 4.42 13.01
C PRO A 198 -4.02 5.32 13.31
N VAL A 199 -3.88 5.80 14.56
CA VAL A 199 -2.78 6.69 14.97
C VAL A 199 -1.43 5.94 15.00
N GLU A 200 -1.43 4.65 15.32
CA GLU A 200 -0.21 3.81 15.32
C GLU A 200 0.40 3.69 13.92
N LEU A 201 -0.40 3.92 12.88
CA LEU A 201 0.07 3.95 11.50
C LEU A 201 1.14 5.03 11.26
N LEU A 202 0.98 6.21 11.85
CA LEU A 202 1.97 7.29 11.69
C LEU A 202 3.35 6.88 12.20
N GLN A 203 3.39 6.16 13.32
CA GLN A 203 4.63 5.63 13.90
C GLN A 203 5.25 4.57 12.98
N SER A 204 4.42 3.73 12.37
CA SER A 204 4.87 2.68 11.44
C SER A 204 5.45 3.25 10.16
N LEU A 205 4.85 4.31 9.62
CA LEU A 205 5.33 4.98 8.40
C LEU A 205 6.68 5.65 8.62
N VAL A 206 6.90 6.25 9.78
CA VAL A 206 8.20 6.83 10.14
C VAL A 206 9.27 5.74 10.16
N GLN A 207 8.98 4.57 10.75
CA GLN A 207 9.90 3.43 10.80
C GLN A 207 10.19 2.82 9.41
N LEU A 208 9.24 2.86 8.48
CA LEU A 208 9.47 2.39 7.10
C LEU A 208 10.31 3.38 6.27
N TYR A 209 10.42 4.62 6.73
CA TYR A 209 11.12 5.69 6.02
C TYR A 209 12.57 5.88 6.51
N GLU A 210 12.91 5.40 7.71
CA GLU A 210 14.27 5.36 8.26
C GLU A 210 15.06 4.14 7.73
#